data_00d9b7045965c83f5e6919014b9ef686
#
_entry.id   00d9b7045965c83f5e6919014b9ef686
#
_cell.length_a   1.000
_cell.length_b   1.000
_cell.length_c   1.000
_cell.angle_alpha   90.00
_cell.angle_beta   90.00
_cell.angle_gamma   90.00
#
_symmetry.space_group_name_H-M   'P 1'
#
loop_
_entity.id
_entity.type
_entity.pdbx_description
1 polymer ?
#
loop_
_entity_poly.entity_id
_entity_poly.type
_entity_poly.pdbx_seq_one_letter_code
_entity_poly.pdbx_strand_id
1 'polypeptide(L)'
;MKKFLLSIAALAMSLTVSAQVDVQHQKAGVVKQCPYFAQQSVVVQKVAKKIAANQRWLGYYNSDALAEPHKGMGIPGYPGDNKVAICLSEDILKPYVGKNIVGMRFGLTEEIGNSSVSLFKQSGSAPGAVCRNVDVQNCAVGWNEVKFDEPYTILAGETLYAGYSYTQLSNENDYKSYPLSAVEEGLENQMLWLYCKIGNNAAGWYDVDMGGDNMSIQVLVEGDFAEYAVLPEDFGTLKGGMNKDLSVAVKFMNNSKEAVSSLGYVVSVDGVAGSEQSVDVSPAVGVGAYGTFKANVPCGNTEGLKEVKIEVTKVNGHKNGASSTVANGKISIDDKMY
;
A
#
# COMPACT_ATOMS: atom_id res chain seq x y z
N MET A 1 22.18 -37.27 31.90
CA MET A 1 22.79 -36.68 30.68
C MET A 1 21.81 -36.31 29.58
N LYS A 2 20.78 -37.13 29.26
CA LYS A 2 19.79 -36.77 28.19
C LYS A 2 18.93 -35.52 28.45
N LYS A 3 18.59 -35.22 29.70
CA LYS A 3 17.79 -34.02 30.05
C LYS A 3 18.56 -32.71 29.99
N PHE A 4 19.89 -32.75 30.13
CA PHE A 4 20.73 -31.55 30.07
C PHE A 4 20.98 -31.11 28.62
N LEU A 5 21.06 -32.05 27.69
CA LEU A 5 21.22 -31.77 26.25
C LEU A 5 19.94 -31.16 25.64
N LEU A 6 18.74 -31.55 26.11
CA LEU A 6 17.49 -30.95 25.64
C LEU A 6 17.36 -29.47 26.09
N SER A 7 17.82 -29.16 27.30
CA SER A 7 17.77 -27.78 27.81
C SER A 7 18.72 -26.84 27.09
N ILE A 8 19.88 -27.34 26.66
CA ILE A 8 20.84 -26.54 25.88
C ILE A 8 20.34 -26.32 24.44
N ALA A 9 19.70 -27.31 23.83
CA ALA A 9 19.10 -27.17 22.51
C ALA A 9 17.90 -26.19 22.51
N ALA A 10 17.08 -26.22 23.57
CA ALA A 10 15.96 -25.27 23.71
C ALA A 10 16.45 -23.85 23.98
N LEU A 11 17.54 -23.68 24.71
CA LEU A 11 18.16 -22.38 24.97
C LEU A 11 18.83 -21.82 23.73
N ALA A 12 19.46 -22.66 22.92
CA ALA A 12 20.06 -22.24 21.64
C ALA A 12 19.00 -21.83 20.61
N MET A 13 17.86 -22.52 20.56
CA MET A 13 16.76 -22.15 19.68
C MET A 13 16.04 -20.85 20.13
N SER A 14 15.94 -20.61 21.43
CA SER A 14 15.35 -19.36 21.94
C SER A 14 16.27 -18.15 21.71
N LEU A 15 17.59 -18.34 21.77
CA LEU A 15 18.57 -17.29 21.47
C LEU A 15 18.64 -16.95 19.97
N THR A 16 18.45 -17.94 19.09
CA THR A 16 18.42 -17.69 17.65
C THR A 16 17.12 -17.01 17.20
N VAL A 17 15.97 -17.33 17.81
CA VAL A 17 14.69 -16.69 17.50
C VAL A 17 14.67 -15.25 18.02
N SER A 18 15.19 -14.96 19.22
CA SER A 18 15.26 -13.58 19.73
C SER A 18 16.28 -12.73 18.97
N ALA A 19 17.41 -13.29 18.54
CA ALA A 19 18.38 -12.59 17.72
C ALA A 19 17.83 -12.26 16.30
N GLN A 20 17.01 -13.15 15.74
CA GLN A 20 16.37 -12.94 14.45
C GLN A 20 15.25 -11.89 14.51
N VAL A 21 14.49 -11.83 15.60
CA VAL A 21 13.45 -10.82 15.85
C VAL A 21 14.08 -9.45 16.07
N ASP A 22 15.16 -9.35 16.83
CA ASP A 22 15.85 -8.06 17.05
C ASP A 22 16.50 -7.49 15.77
N VAL A 23 16.99 -8.33 14.88
CA VAL A 23 17.57 -7.89 13.60
C VAL A 23 16.50 -7.40 12.63
N GLN A 24 15.28 -7.96 12.66
CA GLN A 24 14.18 -7.56 11.79
C GLN A 24 13.52 -6.23 12.22
N HIS A 25 13.64 -5.86 13.49
CA HIS A 25 13.08 -4.61 14.03
C HIS A 25 14.12 -3.51 14.29
N GLN A 26 15.39 -3.74 13.93
CA GLN A 26 16.34 -2.64 13.93
C GLN A 26 15.91 -1.62 12.89
N LYS A 27 15.40 -0.47 13.36
CA LYS A 27 15.17 0.68 12.49
C LYS A 27 16.47 0.93 11.72
N ALA A 28 16.48 0.59 10.45
CA ALA A 28 17.59 0.96 9.59
C ALA A 28 17.71 2.47 9.68
N GLY A 29 18.90 2.95 10.01
CA GLY A 29 19.14 4.31 10.45
C GLY A 29 18.44 5.39 9.61
N VAL A 30 18.38 6.55 10.15
CA VAL A 30 17.59 7.70 9.71
C VAL A 30 17.54 7.83 8.19
N VAL A 31 16.37 7.59 7.62
CA VAL A 31 16.06 7.99 6.24
C VAL A 31 16.14 9.51 6.20
N LYS A 32 17.09 10.06 5.47
CA LYS A 32 17.20 11.52 5.30
C LYS A 32 16.40 11.93 4.09
N GLN A 33 15.50 12.87 4.30
CA GLN A 33 14.79 13.53 3.21
C GLN A 33 15.67 14.65 2.63
N CYS A 34 15.65 14.80 1.31
CA CYS A 34 16.33 15.92 0.65
C CYS A 34 15.54 17.22 0.89
N PRO A 35 16.08 18.22 1.64
CA PRO A 35 15.35 19.44 1.93
C PRO A 35 15.19 20.37 0.71
N TYR A 36 15.91 20.10 -0.38
CA TYR A 36 15.95 20.98 -1.56
C TYR A 36 15.15 20.45 -2.75
N PHE A 37 14.45 19.34 -2.60
CA PHE A 37 13.82 18.68 -3.73
C PHE A 37 12.73 19.54 -4.38
N ALA A 38 12.03 20.37 -3.63
CA ALA A 38 11.01 21.29 -4.13
C ALA A 38 11.54 22.39 -5.09
N GLN A 39 12.86 22.58 -5.16
CA GLN A 39 13.46 23.62 -6.02
C GLN A 39 14.06 23.09 -7.33
N GLN A 40 14.21 21.78 -7.48
CA GLN A 40 14.73 21.18 -8.73
C GLN A 40 13.62 20.55 -9.56
N SER A 41 12.47 21.16 -9.62
CA SER A 41 11.42 20.75 -10.53
C SER A 41 11.74 21.11 -11.99
N VAL A 42 12.77 20.52 -12.54
CA VAL A 42 12.78 20.25 -13.97
C VAL A 42 12.02 18.94 -14.14
N VAL A 43 10.73 19.00 -13.94
CA VAL A 43 9.83 17.92 -14.30
C VAL A 43 9.85 17.84 -15.80
N VAL A 44 10.61 16.93 -16.35
CA VAL A 44 10.29 16.40 -17.66
C VAL A 44 8.98 15.66 -17.45
N GLN A 45 7.86 16.33 -17.74
CA GLN A 45 6.56 15.69 -17.82
C GLN A 45 6.65 14.62 -18.92
N LYS A 46 7.07 13.42 -18.55
CA LYS A 46 6.68 12.25 -19.31
C LYS A 46 5.19 12.13 -19.05
N VAL A 47 4.40 12.55 -20.04
CA VAL A 47 2.96 12.31 -20.06
C VAL A 47 2.77 10.83 -19.74
N ALA A 48 2.13 10.55 -18.61
CA ALA A 48 1.84 9.18 -18.19
C ALA A 48 1.14 8.48 -19.36
N LYS A 49 1.70 7.41 -19.88
CA LYS A 49 1.07 6.64 -20.94
C LYS A 49 -0.27 6.17 -20.39
N LYS A 50 -1.36 6.50 -21.10
CA LYS A 50 -2.69 6.04 -20.74
C LYS A 50 -2.66 4.50 -20.73
N ILE A 51 -2.87 3.91 -19.58
CA ILE A 51 -2.97 2.45 -19.43
C ILE A 51 -4.24 1.93 -20.13
N ALA A 52 -4.24 0.68 -20.54
CA ALA A 52 -5.42 0.05 -21.14
C ALA A 52 -6.58 -0.06 -20.12
N ALA A 53 -7.81 -0.11 -20.62
CA ALA A 53 -9.01 -0.20 -19.77
C ALA A 53 -9.03 -1.46 -18.88
N ASN A 54 -8.30 -2.51 -19.29
CA ASN A 54 -8.11 -3.75 -18.52
C ASN A 54 -6.85 -3.75 -17.65
N GLN A 55 -6.25 -2.58 -17.39
CA GLN A 55 -5.05 -2.43 -16.57
C GLN A 55 -5.26 -1.45 -15.43
N ARG A 56 -4.56 -1.68 -14.31
CA ARG A 56 -4.54 -0.80 -13.12
C ARG A 56 -3.13 -0.73 -12.54
N TRP A 57 -2.69 0.48 -12.19
CA TRP A 57 -1.54 0.63 -11.30
C TRP A 57 -1.97 0.37 -9.86
N LEU A 58 -1.24 -0.49 -9.17
CA LEU A 58 -1.48 -0.85 -7.77
C LEU A 58 -0.27 -0.50 -6.93
N GLY A 59 -0.47 0.32 -5.90
CA GLY A 59 0.55 0.80 -4.95
C GLY A 59 -0.11 1.59 -3.82
N TYR A 60 0.66 2.43 -3.14
CA TYR A 60 0.23 3.08 -1.90
C TYR A 60 -0.18 4.55 -2.07
N TYR A 61 -0.41 5.04 -3.27
CA TYR A 61 -0.83 6.42 -3.52
C TYR A 61 -1.73 6.52 -4.75
N ASN A 62 -2.50 7.61 -4.81
CA ASN A 62 -3.62 7.76 -5.72
C ASN A 62 -3.30 8.44 -7.05
N SER A 63 -2.10 8.98 -7.23
CA SER A 63 -1.81 9.81 -8.38
C SER A 63 -0.59 9.32 -9.15
N ASP A 64 -0.44 9.79 -10.35
CA ASP A 64 0.82 9.72 -11.10
C ASP A 64 1.82 10.72 -10.53
N ALA A 65 2.03 10.63 -9.23
CA ALA A 65 2.59 11.63 -8.33
C ALA A 65 3.98 12.14 -8.68
N LEU A 66 4.64 11.59 -9.69
CA LEU A 66 5.85 12.19 -10.22
C LEU A 66 5.59 13.49 -11.02
N ALA A 67 4.35 13.98 -11.07
CA ALA A 67 4.03 15.31 -11.58
C ALA A 67 4.12 16.43 -10.53
N GLU A 68 4.19 16.11 -9.24
CA GLU A 68 4.20 17.04 -8.12
C GLU A 68 5.54 16.98 -7.35
N PRO A 69 5.86 17.93 -6.47
CA PRO A 69 7.13 17.93 -5.75
C PRO A 69 7.30 16.66 -4.92
N HIS A 70 8.30 15.85 -5.28
CA HIS A 70 8.62 14.59 -4.61
C HIS A 70 9.67 14.81 -3.57
N LYS A 71 9.63 13.98 -2.55
CA LYS A 71 10.73 13.82 -1.64
C LYS A 71 11.75 12.86 -2.25
N GLY A 72 12.93 13.35 -2.52
CA GLY A 72 14.08 12.49 -2.75
C GLY A 72 14.53 11.89 -1.43
N MET A 73 14.72 10.57 -1.40
CA MET A 73 15.16 9.85 -0.23
C MET A 73 16.46 9.13 -0.51
N GLY A 74 17.29 9.06 0.51
CA GLY A 74 18.49 8.26 0.50
C GLY A 74 18.71 7.65 1.87
N ILE A 75 19.47 6.58 1.94
CA ILE A 75 19.69 5.81 3.16
C ILE A 75 21.17 5.86 3.49
N PRO A 76 21.63 6.91 4.22
CA PRO A 76 23.04 7.08 4.56
C PRO A 76 23.54 5.95 5.47
N GLY A 77 24.80 5.63 5.38
CA GLY A 77 25.44 4.59 6.17
C GLY A 77 25.34 3.18 5.60
N TYR A 78 24.68 2.99 4.46
CA TYR A 78 24.54 1.70 3.77
C TYR A 78 25.00 1.79 2.31
N PRO A 79 26.32 2.02 2.06
CA PRO A 79 26.85 2.09 0.71
C PRO A 79 26.84 0.73 0.02
N GLY A 80 26.84 0.75 -1.32
CA GLY A 80 26.90 -0.43 -2.16
C GLY A 80 25.57 -0.77 -2.81
N ASP A 81 25.44 -2.02 -3.23
CA ASP A 81 24.26 -2.50 -3.94
C ASP A 81 23.14 -2.84 -2.96
N ASN A 82 22.11 -2.04 -2.99
CA ASN A 82 20.95 -2.16 -2.15
C ASN A 82 19.70 -2.52 -2.97
N LYS A 83 18.63 -2.95 -2.30
CA LYS A 83 17.30 -3.10 -2.91
C LYS A 83 16.27 -2.44 -2.01
N VAL A 84 15.24 -1.92 -2.63
CA VAL A 84 14.05 -1.42 -1.94
C VAL A 84 12.82 -2.14 -2.45
N ALA A 85 11.85 -2.36 -1.57
CA ALA A 85 10.57 -2.98 -1.94
C ALA A 85 9.42 -2.44 -1.09
N ILE A 86 8.22 -2.47 -1.66
CA ILE A 86 6.96 -2.30 -0.94
C ILE A 86 6.32 -3.65 -0.69
N CYS A 87 5.54 -3.75 0.37
CA CYS A 87 4.73 -4.93 0.68
C CYS A 87 3.34 -4.76 0.07
N LEU A 88 2.95 -5.65 -0.80
CA LEU A 88 1.57 -5.79 -1.29
C LEU A 88 0.90 -6.89 -0.45
N SER A 89 0.25 -6.50 0.63
CA SER A 89 -0.38 -7.43 1.58
C SER A 89 -1.54 -8.20 0.93
N GLU A 90 -1.96 -9.29 1.58
CA GLU A 90 -3.14 -10.06 1.18
C GLU A 90 -4.38 -9.16 0.97
N ASP A 91 -4.62 -8.20 1.87
CA ASP A 91 -5.78 -7.30 1.79
C ASP A 91 -5.73 -6.41 0.54
N ILE A 92 -4.53 -5.90 0.19
CA ILE A 92 -4.31 -5.10 -1.02
C ILE A 92 -4.48 -5.95 -2.28
N LEU A 93 -4.02 -7.19 -2.27
CA LEU A 93 -4.08 -8.09 -3.43
C LEU A 93 -5.44 -8.76 -3.60
N LYS A 94 -6.22 -8.91 -2.53
CA LYS A 94 -7.52 -9.61 -2.53
C LYS A 94 -8.47 -9.20 -3.66
N PRO A 95 -8.65 -7.90 -4.00
CA PRO A 95 -9.50 -7.49 -5.13
C PRO A 95 -9.00 -7.94 -6.50
N TYR A 96 -7.76 -8.36 -6.59
CA TYR A 96 -7.05 -8.69 -7.81
C TYR A 96 -6.74 -10.18 -7.98
N VAL A 97 -7.21 -11.02 -7.06
CA VAL A 97 -7.04 -12.48 -7.15
C VAL A 97 -7.51 -13.01 -8.51
N GLY A 98 -6.68 -13.84 -9.14
CA GLY A 98 -6.90 -14.37 -10.48
C GLY A 98 -6.52 -13.41 -11.63
N LYS A 99 -6.17 -12.16 -11.36
CA LYS A 99 -5.60 -11.22 -12.33
C LYS A 99 -4.08 -11.34 -12.38
N ASN A 100 -3.46 -10.73 -13.38
CA ASN A 100 -2.05 -10.88 -13.65
C ASN A 100 -1.28 -9.58 -13.34
N ILE A 101 -0.17 -9.68 -12.62
CA ILE A 101 0.84 -8.62 -12.59
C ILE A 101 1.69 -8.79 -13.84
N VAL A 102 1.64 -7.78 -14.73
CA VAL A 102 2.30 -7.81 -16.05
C VAL A 102 3.52 -6.89 -16.13
N GLY A 103 3.75 -6.09 -15.10
CA GLY A 103 4.86 -5.14 -15.06
C GLY A 103 4.90 -4.35 -13.77
N MET A 104 5.81 -3.39 -13.74
CA MET A 104 6.07 -2.55 -12.60
C MET A 104 6.51 -1.16 -13.06
N ARG A 105 6.29 -0.14 -12.24
CA ARG A 105 6.97 1.15 -12.36
C ARG A 105 7.53 1.59 -11.02
N PHE A 106 8.62 2.36 -11.08
CA PHE A 106 9.25 2.95 -9.91
C PHE A 106 9.74 4.35 -10.22
N GLY A 107 9.63 5.23 -9.25
CA GLY A 107 10.03 6.62 -9.35
C GLY A 107 11.44 6.83 -8.85
N LEU A 108 12.19 7.68 -9.55
CA LEU A 108 13.53 8.11 -9.16
C LEU A 108 13.62 9.62 -9.16
N THR A 109 14.40 10.14 -8.24
CA THR A 109 14.74 11.57 -8.13
C THR A 109 16.15 11.87 -8.60
N GLU A 110 16.96 10.83 -8.82
CA GLU A 110 18.27 10.88 -9.43
C GLU A 110 18.46 9.66 -10.33
N GLU A 111 19.38 9.74 -11.30
CA GLU A 111 19.75 8.61 -12.13
C GLU A 111 20.53 7.57 -11.31
N ILE A 112 20.18 6.29 -11.46
CA ILE A 112 20.85 5.19 -10.74
C ILE A 112 21.60 4.23 -11.67
N GLY A 113 21.64 4.53 -12.98
CA GLY A 113 22.23 3.63 -13.97
C GLY A 113 21.36 2.39 -14.22
N ASN A 114 21.89 1.19 -13.95
CA ASN A 114 21.18 -0.05 -14.13
C ASN A 114 20.46 -0.48 -12.85
N SER A 115 19.35 -1.20 -13.00
CA SER A 115 18.53 -1.72 -11.93
C SER A 115 18.06 -3.14 -12.28
N SER A 116 17.75 -3.93 -11.25
CA SER A 116 17.01 -5.18 -11.39
C SER A 116 15.67 -5.00 -10.67
N VAL A 117 14.58 -5.02 -11.44
CA VAL A 117 13.21 -4.86 -10.95
C VAL A 117 12.63 -6.22 -10.67
N SER A 118 12.14 -6.44 -9.46
CA SER A 118 11.77 -7.78 -9.00
C SER A 118 10.42 -7.79 -8.27
N LEU A 119 9.70 -8.89 -8.48
CA LEU A 119 8.57 -9.30 -7.66
C LEU A 119 9.03 -10.48 -6.80
N PHE A 120 8.78 -10.40 -5.49
CA PHE A 120 9.19 -11.41 -4.52
C PHE A 120 7.97 -12.04 -3.87
N LYS A 121 8.06 -13.32 -3.55
CA LYS A 121 7.14 -13.99 -2.62
C LYS A 121 7.53 -13.65 -1.18
N GLN A 122 6.57 -13.76 -0.28
CA GLN A 122 6.82 -13.61 1.16
C GLN A 122 7.65 -14.78 1.71
N SER A 123 8.58 -14.46 2.62
CA SER A 123 9.31 -15.42 3.45
C SER A 123 9.35 -14.90 4.89
N GLY A 124 8.61 -15.54 5.79
CA GLY A 124 8.32 -14.95 7.09
C GLY A 124 7.52 -13.65 6.94
N SER A 125 8.04 -12.53 7.44
CA SER A 125 7.46 -11.19 7.26
C SER A 125 8.17 -10.33 6.21
N ALA A 126 9.15 -10.87 5.47
CA ALA A 126 10.05 -10.15 4.59
C ALA A 126 9.97 -10.64 3.13
N PRO A 127 10.52 -9.88 2.16
CA PRO A 127 10.73 -10.37 0.81
C PRO A 127 11.59 -11.64 0.79
N GLY A 128 11.14 -12.65 0.07
CA GLY A 128 11.78 -13.96 -0.05
C GLY A 128 12.25 -14.25 -1.48
N ALA A 129 11.83 -15.39 -2.01
CA ALA A 129 12.22 -15.82 -3.35
C ALA A 129 11.68 -14.90 -4.45
N VAL A 130 12.53 -14.56 -5.40
CA VAL A 130 12.14 -13.82 -6.61
C VAL A 130 11.23 -14.71 -7.47
N CYS A 131 10.06 -14.21 -7.83
CA CYS A 131 9.14 -14.90 -8.73
C CYS A 131 9.05 -14.24 -10.11
N ARG A 132 9.43 -12.97 -10.25
CA ARG A 132 9.64 -12.26 -11.53
C ARG A 132 10.81 -11.31 -11.39
N ASN A 133 11.57 -11.13 -12.46
CA ASN A 133 12.70 -10.23 -12.52
C ASN A 133 12.90 -9.68 -13.94
N VAL A 134 13.26 -8.40 -14.03
CA VAL A 134 13.66 -7.74 -15.29
C VAL A 134 14.82 -6.81 -15.00
N ASP A 135 15.87 -6.91 -15.76
CA ASP A 135 17.00 -5.98 -15.70
C ASP A 135 16.70 -4.75 -16.57
N VAL A 136 16.86 -3.58 -15.97
CA VAL A 136 16.59 -2.28 -16.60
C VAL A 136 17.89 -1.50 -16.70
N GLN A 137 18.17 -0.97 -17.87
CA GLN A 137 19.35 -0.15 -18.12
C GLN A 137 18.97 1.32 -18.21
N ASN A 138 19.91 2.20 -17.79
CA ASN A 138 19.77 3.65 -17.89
C ASN A 138 18.50 4.17 -17.20
N CYS A 139 18.28 3.79 -15.96
CA CYS A 139 17.16 4.29 -15.17
C CYS A 139 17.29 5.79 -14.95
N ALA A 140 16.31 6.54 -15.44
CA ALA A 140 16.29 8.00 -15.45
C ALA A 140 15.42 8.57 -14.32
N VAL A 141 15.62 9.86 -14.03
CA VAL A 141 14.72 10.63 -13.15
C VAL A 141 13.28 10.54 -13.66
N GLY A 142 12.34 10.41 -12.75
CA GLY A 142 10.92 10.20 -13.05
C GLY A 142 10.51 8.73 -13.01
N TRP A 143 9.37 8.40 -13.61
CA TRP A 143 8.87 7.04 -13.68
C TRP A 143 9.65 6.19 -14.67
N ASN A 144 10.13 5.04 -14.19
CA ASN A 144 10.73 3.97 -15.00
C ASN A 144 9.72 2.83 -15.05
N GLU A 145 9.21 2.51 -16.24
CA GLU A 145 8.20 1.47 -16.45
C GLU A 145 8.81 0.25 -17.11
N VAL A 146 8.53 -0.94 -16.59
CA VAL A 146 8.99 -2.21 -17.12
C VAL A 146 7.83 -3.18 -17.28
N LYS A 147 7.94 -4.10 -18.24
CA LYS A 147 7.06 -5.25 -18.39
C LYS A 147 7.82 -6.52 -18.02
N PHE A 148 7.15 -7.42 -17.34
CA PHE A 148 7.68 -8.77 -17.11
C PHE A 148 7.50 -9.61 -18.39
N ASP A 149 8.49 -10.44 -18.70
CA ASP A 149 8.43 -11.37 -19.86
C ASP A 149 7.28 -12.36 -19.69
N GLU A 150 7.06 -12.79 -18.44
CA GLU A 150 5.94 -13.65 -18.08
C GLU A 150 5.07 -12.98 -17.02
N PRO A 151 3.74 -12.93 -17.21
CA PRO A 151 2.82 -12.46 -16.19
C PRO A 151 2.89 -13.30 -14.90
N TYR A 152 2.58 -12.68 -13.77
CA TYR A 152 2.40 -13.37 -12.50
C TYR A 152 0.94 -13.33 -12.09
N THR A 153 0.28 -14.49 -11.98
CA THR A 153 -1.11 -14.58 -11.53
C THR A 153 -1.19 -14.43 -10.01
N ILE A 154 -1.96 -13.48 -9.53
CA ILE A 154 -2.20 -13.22 -8.11
C ILE A 154 -3.04 -14.35 -7.52
N LEU A 155 -2.54 -14.99 -6.47
CA LEU A 155 -3.20 -16.10 -5.78
C LEU A 155 -3.94 -15.57 -4.52
N ALA A 156 -4.98 -16.33 -4.11
CA ALA A 156 -5.69 -16.02 -2.87
C ALA A 156 -4.79 -16.25 -1.65
N GLY A 157 -4.84 -15.35 -0.67
CA GLY A 157 -4.12 -15.48 0.58
C GLY A 157 -2.62 -15.19 0.50
N GLU A 158 -2.13 -14.63 -0.63
CA GLU A 158 -0.70 -14.32 -0.74
C GLU A 158 -0.38 -12.85 -0.42
N THR A 159 0.84 -12.66 0.05
CA THR A 159 1.52 -11.36 0.15
C THR A 159 2.70 -11.38 -0.81
N LEU A 160 2.86 -10.31 -1.57
CA LEU A 160 3.96 -10.10 -2.51
C LEU A 160 4.76 -8.85 -2.12
N TYR A 161 5.99 -8.80 -2.60
CA TYR A 161 6.81 -7.60 -2.49
C TYR A 161 7.26 -7.17 -3.88
N ALA A 162 7.15 -5.87 -4.16
CA ALA A 162 7.54 -5.28 -5.43
C ALA A 162 8.67 -4.28 -5.19
N GLY A 163 9.78 -4.43 -5.90
CA GLY A 163 10.95 -3.62 -5.63
C GLY A 163 11.98 -3.56 -6.76
N TYR A 164 13.01 -2.78 -6.52
CA TYR A 164 14.11 -2.61 -7.46
C TYR A 164 15.46 -2.47 -6.74
N SER A 165 16.54 -2.77 -7.46
CA SER A 165 17.91 -2.57 -6.96
C SER A 165 18.44 -1.19 -7.33
N TYR A 166 19.33 -0.65 -6.50
CA TYR A 166 20.08 0.57 -6.79
C TYR A 166 21.45 0.53 -6.09
N THR A 167 22.40 1.25 -6.63
CA THR A 167 23.71 1.38 -6.00
C THR A 167 23.73 2.68 -5.21
N GLN A 168 23.90 2.59 -3.90
CA GLN A 168 24.08 3.75 -3.02
C GLN A 168 25.54 4.20 -3.08
N LEU A 169 25.77 5.36 -3.65
CA LEU A 169 27.09 6.01 -3.63
C LEU A 169 27.31 6.61 -2.24
N SER A 170 28.33 6.15 -1.56
CA SER A 170 28.63 6.44 -0.17
C SER A 170 29.00 7.89 0.10
N ASN A 171 28.58 8.47 1.29
CA ASN A 171 29.59 8.92 2.26
C ASN A 171 28.95 9.30 3.60
N GLU A 172 29.65 8.92 4.68
CA GLU A 172 29.22 9.15 6.04
C GLU A 172 29.11 10.64 6.41
N ASN A 173 29.91 11.50 5.76
CA ASN A 173 30.00 12.92 6.08
C ASN A 173 29.43 13.88 5.01
N ASP A 174 29.21 13.43 3.78
CA ASP A 174 28.83 14.27 2.66
C ASP A 174 27.76 13.59 1.79
N TYR A 175 26.76 13.00 2.46
CA TYR A 175 25.68 12.34 1.75
C TYR A 175 24.86 13.34 0.94
N LYS A 176 24.93 13.26 -0.38
CA LYS A 176 24.26 14.16 -1.32
C LYS A 176 23.41 13.43 -2.36
N SER A 177 23.26 12.10 -2.23
CA SER A 177 22.47 11.31 -3.17
C SER A 177 21.16 10.88 -2.52
N TYR A 178 20.05 11.16 -3.21
CA TYR A 178 18.68 10.89 -2.76
C TYR A 178 17.87 10.26 -3.87
N PRO A 179 18.29 9.09 -4.40
CA PRO A 179 17.73 8.54 -5.63
C PRO A 179 16.31 8.02 -5.50
N LEU A 180 15.88 7.66 -4.29
CA LEU A 180 14.59 7.05 -4.08
C LEU A 180 13.50 8.11 -4.04
N SER A 181 12.42 7.92 -4.79
CA SER A 181 11.27 8.82 -4.76
C SER A 181 10.21 8.35 -3.77
N ALA A 182 9.75 9.27 -2.94
CA ALA A 182 8.63 9.07 -2.04
C ALA A 182 7.66 10.25 -2.10
N VAL A 183 6.43 10.02 -1.68
CA VAL A 183 5.35 11.00 -1.61
C VAL A 183 4.68 10.97 -0.24
N GLU A 184 4.20 12.12 0.23
CA GLU A 184 3.47 12.23 1.51
C GLU A 184 2.04 11.69 1.42
N GLU A 185 1.50 11.56 0.22
CA GLU A 185 0.14 11.08 0.00
C GLU A 185 0.09 9.57 -0.11
N GLY A 186 -0.90 8.96 0.50
CA GLY A 186 -1.12 7.53 0.33
C GLY A 186 -1.83 6.88 1.50
N LEU A 187 -1.76 5.57 1.52
CA LEU A 187 -2.30 4.75 2.58
C LEU A 187 -1.37 4.82 3.79
N GLU A 188 -1.95 4.96 4.98
CA GLU A 188 -1.20 4.89 6.23
C GLU A 188 -0.48 3.54 6.37
N ASN A 189 0.68 3.55 7.06
CA ASN A 189 1.45 2.37 7.43
C ASN A 189 2.19 1.62 6.32
N GLN A 190 2.56 2.28 5.22
CA GLN A 190 3.53 1.67 4.34
C GLN A 190 4.88 1.56 5.03
N MET A 191 5.46 0.37 4.99
CA MET A 191 6.84 0.12 5.37
C MET A 191 7.69 -0.08 4.13
N LEU A 192 8.82 0.62 4.06
CA LEU A 192 9.85 0.35 3.09
C LEU A 192 10.66 -0.85 3.57
N TRP A 193 10.82 -1.84 2.71
CA TRP A 193 11.76 -2.93 2.89
C TRP A 193 13.07 -2.57 2.19
N LEU A 194 14.17 -2.52 2.97
CA LEU A 194 15.51 -2.24 2.49
C LEU A 194 16.37 -3.49 2.59
N TYR A 195 16.95 -3.94 1.48
CA TYR A 195 18.01 -4.94 1.47
C TYR A 195 19.36 -4.25 1.44
N CYS A 196 20.13 -4.40 2.50
CA CYS A 196 21.45 -3.81 2.62
C CYS A 196 22.33 -4.63 3.57
N LYS A 197 23.60 -4.23 3.64
CA LYS A 197 24.56 -4.78 4.61
C LYS A 197 24.72 -3.80 5.76
N ILE A 198 24.37 -4.21 6.98
CA ILE A 198 24.55 -3.39 8.18
C ILE A 198 25.81 -3.85 8.92
N GLY A 199 26.82 -2.99 8.98
CA GLY A 199 28.07 -3.25 9.67
C GLY A 199 28.76 -4.53 9.16
N ASN A 200 29.08 -5.45 10.07
CA ASN A 200 29.71 -6.73 9.76
C ASN A 200 28.72 -7.88 9.49
N ASN A 201 27.42 -7.62 9.55
CA ASN A 201 26.40 -8.63 9.30
C ASN A 201 26.34 -8.99 7.80
N ALA A 202 25.80 -10.16 7.49
CA ALA A 202 25.41 -10.47 6.12
C ALA A 202 24.35 -9.50 5.63
N ALA A 203 24.31 -9.23 4.32
CA ALA A 203 23.24 -8.45 3.74
C ALA A 203 21.88 -9.16 3.94
N GLY A 204 20.87 -8.38 4.26
CA GLY A 204 19.53 -8.89 4.57
C GLY A 204 18.46 -7.82 4.38
N TRP A 205 17.18 -8.22 4.49
CA TRP A 205 16.03 -7.34 4.45
C TRP A 205 15.76 -6.74 5.83
N TYR A 206 15.49 -5.46 5.85
CA TYR A 206 15.11 -4.67 7.03
C TYR A 206 13.87 -3.86 6.70
N ASP A 207 12.94 -3.80 7.62
CA ASP A 207 11.80 -2.89 7.56
C ASP A 207 12.20 -1.48 8.01
N VAL A 208 11.76 -0.48 7.28
CA VAL A 208 12.08 0.93 7.52
C VAL A 208 10.79 1.72 7.67
N ASP A 209 10.64 2.36 8.83
CA ASP A 209 9.53 3.29 9.07
C ASP A 209 9.72 4.56 8.23
N MET A 210 8.77 4.83 7.35
CA MET A 210 8.78 5.96 6.42
C MET A 210 8.19 7.23 7.02
N GLY A 211 7.66 7.18 8.26
CA GLY A 211 7.06 8.35 8.92
C GLY A 211 5.82 8.91 8.21
N GLY A 212 5.08 8.09 7.48
CA GLY A 212 3.89 8.47 6.70
C GLY A 212 4.14 8.69 5.21
N ASP A 213 5.39 8.66 4.76
CA ASP A 213 5.70 8.74 3.33
C ASP A 213 5.52 7.37 2.65
N ASN A 214 5.21 7.38 1.36
CA ASN A 214 5.05 6.17 0.55
C ASN A 214 6.05 6.16 -0.60
N MET A 215 6.67 4.99 -0.85
CA MET A 215 7.58 4.82 -1.97
C MET A 215 6.82 4.89 -3.30
N SER A 216 7.42 5.58 -4.26
CA SER A 216 6.93 5.64 -5.64
C SER A 216 7.19 4.32 -6.38
N ILE A 217 6.51 3.25 -5.96
CA ILE A 217 6.55 1.92 -6.58
C ILE A 217 5.13 1.45 -6.80
N GLN A 218 4.85 0.95 -8.01
CA GLN A 218 3.56 0.35 -8.35
C GLN A 218 3.74 -0.87 -9.26
N VAL A 219 2.87 -1.86 -9.12
CA VAL A 219 2.74 -2.96 -10.08
C VAL A 219 1.61 -2.69 -11.06
N LEU A 220 1.75 -3.15 -12.30
CA LEU A 220 0.71 -3.07 -13.32
C LEU A 220 -0.10 -4.37 -13.29
N VAL A 221 -1.33 -4.28 -12.81
CA VAL A 221 -2.27 -5.40 -12.79
C VAL A 221 -3.12 -5.37 -14.06
N GLU A 222 -3.20 -6.49 -14.76
CA GLU A 222 -4.02 -6.68 -15.94
C GLU A 222 -5.06 -7.78 -15.72
N GLY A 223 -6.29 -7.53 -16.16
CA GLY A 223 -7.37 -8.50 -16.08
C GLY A 223 -8.70 -7.91 -16.51
N ASP A 224 -9.76 -8.66 -16.31
CA ASP A 224 -11.11 -8.14 -16.53
C ASP A 224 -11.59 -7.39 -15.27
N PHE A 225 -11.85 -6.10 -15.43
CA PHE A 225 -12.40 -5.24 -14.39
C PHE A 225 -13.86 -4.94 -14.70
N ALA A 226 -14.70 -4.92 -13.67
CA ALA A 226 -16.08 -4.53 -13.82
C ALA A 226 -16.20 -3.06 -14.28
N GLU A 227 -17.22 -2.75 -15.05
CA GLU A 227 -17.47 -1.38 -15.53
C GLU A 227 -17.73 -0.43 -14.37
N TYR A 228 -18.49 -0.89 -13.38
CA TYR A 228 -18.83 -0.19 -12.15
C TYR A 228 -18.44 -1.06 -10.95
N ALA A 229 -17.41 -0.68 -10.21
CA ALA A 229 -16.94 -1.43 -9.05
C ALA A 229 -16.28 -0.51 -8.01
N VAL A 230 -16.80 -0.54 -6.80
CA VAL A 230 -16.26 0.17 -5.64
C VAL A 230 -16.06 -0.82 -4.51
N LEU A 231 -14.87 -0.79 -3.93
CA LEU A 231 -14.46 -1.60 -2.79
C LEU A 231 -14.43 -0.70 -1.55
N PRO A 232 -15.45 -0.73 -0.68
CA PRO A 232 -15.40 0.00 0.58
C PRO A 232 -14.46 -0.70 1.56
N GLU A 233 -13.78 0.10 2.41
CA GLU A 233 -12.88 -0.37 3.46
C GLU A 233 -13.62 -0.43 4.80
N ASP A 234 -13.24 -1.41 5.62
CA ASP A 234 -13.72 -1.53 6.99
C ASP A 234 -13.31 -0.30 7.82
N PHE A 235 -14.11 0.06 8.80
CA PHE A 235 -13.84 1.15 9.72
C PHE A 235 -13.83 0.64 11.17
N GLY A 236 -13.11 1.33 12.02
CA GLY A 236 -12.97 0.96 13.43
C GLY A 236 -14.24 1.16 14.26
N THR A 237 -14.08 1.19 15.58
CA THR A 237 -15.16 1.51 16.51
C THR A 237 -15.31 3.03 16.64
N LEU A 238 -16.49 3.52 16.34
CA LEU A 238 -16.88 4.92 16.47
C LEU A 238 -17.79 5.11 17.71
N LYS A 239 -18.00 6.38 18.10
CA LYS A 239 -18.91 6.73 19.19
C LYS A 239 -20.14 7.43 18.63
N GLY A 240 -21.32 7.02 19.08
CA GLY A 240 -22.60 7.60 18.67
C GLY A 240 -23.48 7.92 19.88
N GLY A 241 -24.39 8.92 19.72
CA GLY A 241 -25.38 9.26 20.73
C GLY A 241 -26.72 8.57 20.46
N MET A 242 -27.45 8.19 21.52
CA MET A 242 -28.80 7.63 21.39
C MET A 242 -29.75 8.55 20.62
N ASN A 243 -30.66 7.95 19.82
CA ASN A 243 -31.68 8.66 19.01
C ASN A 243 -31.09 9.70 18.04
N LYS A 244 -29.81 9.54 17.64
CA LYS A 244 -29.15 10.39 16.66
C LYS A 244 -28.64 9.55 15.51
N ASP A 245 -28.48 10.17 14.36
CA ASP A 245 -27.75 9.57 13.25
C ASP A 245 -26.28 9.94 13.37
N LEU A 246 -25.40 8.98 13.09
CA LEU A 246 -23.97 9.21 13.01
C LEU A 246 -23.53 9.25 11.55
N SER A 247 -22.85 10.33 11.17
CA SER A 247 -22.21 10.42 9.86
C SER A 247 -20.87 9.69 9.88
N VAL A 248 -20.83 8.52 9.25
CA VAL A 248 -19.64 7.65 9.18
C VAL A 248 -18.90 7.91 7.89
N ALA A 249 -17.62 8.29 7.98
CA ALA A 249 -16.75 8.41 6.83
C ALA A 249 -16.27 7.01 6.41
N VAL A 250 -16.69 6.56 5.23
CA VAL A 250 -16.30 5.27 4.65
C VAL A 250 -15.32 5.52 3.52
N LYS A 251 -14.09 5.03 3.68
CA LYS A 251 -13.09 5.04 2.64
C LYS A 251 -13.41 3.96 1.61
N PHE A 252 -13.13 4.22 0.36
CA PHE A 252 -13.33 3.25 -0.71
C PHE A 252 -12.29 3.41 -1.82
N MET A 253 -12.06 2.34 -2.55
CA MET A 253 -11.26 2.33 -3.77
C MET A 253 -12.16 2.25 -5.00
N ASN A 254 -11.94 3.12 -5.97
CA ASN A 254 -12.59 3.01 -7.28
C ASN A 254 -11.88 1.97 -8.15
N ASN A 255 -12.46 0.79 -8.26
CA ASN A 255 -12.01 -0.28 -9.15
C ASN A 255 -12.82 -0.37 -10.46
N SER A 256 -13.63 0.67 -10.76
CA SER A 256 -14.41 0.78 -12.00
C SER A 256 -13.52 1.10 -13.20
N LYS A 257 -14.12 1.07 -14.41
CA LYS A 257 -13.49 1.60 -15.64
C LYS A 257 -13.66 3.11 -15.80
N GLU A 258 -14.48 3.75 -14.96
CA GLU A 258 -14.81 5.19 -15.00
C GLU A 258 -14.67 5.85 -13.63
N ALA A 259 -14.65 7.17 -13.61
CA ALA A 259 -14.66 7.93 -12.37
C ALA A 259 -16.01 7.75 -11.63
N VAL A 260 -15.96 7.70 -10.30
CA VAL A 260 -17.11 7.56 -9.42
C VAL A 260 -17.58 8.94 -8.98
N SER A 261 -18.81 9.30 -9.32
CA SER A 261 -19.48 10.56 -8.95
C SER A 261 -20.68 10.39 -8.03
N SER A 262 -21.21 9.15 -7.89
CA SER A 262 -22.30 8.85 -6.96
C SER A 262 -22.27 7.40 -6.50
N LEU A 263 -22.76 7.16 -5.28
CA LEU A 263 -22.89 5.83 -4.69
C LEU A 263 -24.29 5.62 -4.14
N GLY A 264 -24.83 4.39 -4.32
CA GLY A 264 -25.96 3.88 -3.56
C GLY A 264 -25.45 2.94 -2.48
N TYR A 265 -26.00 3.02 -1.27
CA TYR A 265 -25.58 2.16 -0.18
C TYR A 265 -26.75 1.79 0.76
N VAL A 266 -26.59 0.69 1.47
CA VAL A 266 -27.49 0.21 2.51
C VAL A 266 -26.71 0.08 3.82
N VAL A 267 -27.27 0.61 4.90
CA VAL A 267 -26.73 0.47 6.25
C VAL A 267 -27.50 -0.62 6.98
N SER A 268 -26.77 -1.54 7.62
CA SER A 268 -27.33 -2.54 8.53
C SER A 268 -26.73 -2.35 9.92
N VAL A 269 -27.57 -2.33 10.95
CA VAL A 269 -27.17 -2.26 12.36
C VAL A 269 -27.66 -3.52 13.06
N ASP A 270 -26.77 -4.25 13.74
CA ASP A 270 -27.04 -5.54 14.37
C ASP A 270 -27.78 -6.53 13.44
N GLY A 271 -27.43 -6.51 12.14
CA GLY A 271 -28.04 -7.38 11.12
C GLY A 271 -29.36 -6.88 10.55
N VAL A 272 -29.93 -5.78 11.04
CA VAL A 272 -31.17 -5.19 10.51
C VAL A 272 -30.82 -4.17 9.42
N ALA A 273 -31.18 -4.46 8.17
CA ALA A 273 -30.94 -3.59 7.03
C ALA A 273 -31.95 -2.44 6.97
N GLY A 274 -31.45 -1.23 6.71
CA GLY A 274 -32.25 -0.05 6.39
C GLY A 274 -32.63 0.01 4.91
N SER A 275 -33.20 1.15 4.49
CA SER A 275 -33.46 1.43 3.08
C SER A 275 -32.18 1.85 2.36
N GLU A 276 -32.16 1.65 1.04
CA GLU A 276 -31.08 2.16 0.17
C GLU A 276 -31.05 3.68 0.22
N GLN A 277 -29.86 4.22 0.41
CA GLN A 277 -29.56 5.65 0.41
C GLN A 277 -28.62 5.95 -0.77
N SER A 278 -28.54 7.21 -1.17
CA SER A 278 -27.60 7.66 -2.19
C SER A 278 -26.78 8.85 -1.70
N VAL A 279 -25.58 8.99 -2.21
CA VAL A 279 -24.67 10.09 -1.91
C VAL A 279 -23.90 10.48 -3.17
N ASP A 280 -23.74 11.78 -3.38
CA ASP A 280 -22.84 12.30 -4.39
C ASP A 280 -21.41 12.29 -3.89
N VAL A 281 -20.49 11.94 -4.79
CA VAL A 281 -19.05 11.93 -4.54
C VAL A 281 -18.42 13.09 -5.29
N SER A 282 -18.00 14.11 -4.54
CA SER A 282 -17.41 15.33 -5.12
C SER A 282 -16.12 15.71 -4.37
N PRO A 283 -15.00 15.91 -5.06
CA PRO A 283 -14.81 15.67 -6.49
C PRO A 283 -14.96 14.19 -6.86
N ALA A 284 -15.26 13.90 -8.13
CA ALA A 284 -15.36 12.52 -8.61
C ALA A 284 -14.03 11.79 -8.42
N VAL A 285 -14.10 10.53 -7.96
CA VAL A 285 -12.92 9.70 -7.69
C VAL A 285 -12.49 8.98 -8.95
N GLY A 286 -11.28 9.26 -9.42
CA GLY A 286 -10.70 8.66 -10.63
C GLY A 286 -10.50 7.14 -10.51
N VAL A 287 -10.24 6.51 -11.64
CA VAL A 287 -10.00 5.05 -11.74
C VAL A 287 -8.75 4.67 -10.96
N GLY A 288 -8.86 3.64 -10.10
CA GLY A 288 -7.75 3.18 -9.24
C GLY A 288 -7.47 4.10 -8.05
N ALA A 289 -8.20 5.20 -7.90
CA ALA A 289 -8.02 6.14 -6.82
C ALA A 289 -8.90 5.80 -5.61
N TYR A 290 -8.49 6.31 -4.45
CA TYR A 290 -9.26 6.22 -3.21
C TYR A 290 -10.12 7.47 -3.03
N GLY A 291 -11.29 7.28 -2.44
CA GLY A 291 -12.20 8.32 -2.06
C GLY A 291 -12.83 8.05 -0.70
N THR A 292 -13.64 8.99 -0.24
CA THR A 292 -14.40 8.85 1.00
C THR A 292 -15.82 9.36 0.77
N PHE A 293 -16.82 8.63 1.24
CA PHE A 293 -18.19 9.12 1.32
C PHE A 293 -18.70 9.07 2.75
N LYS A 294 -19.74 9.83 3.02
CA LYS A 294 -20.38 9.86 4.34
C LYS A 294 -21.66 9.03 4.30
N ALA A 295 -21.70 7.95 5.07
CA ALA A 295 -22.89 7.15 5.28
C ALA A 295 -23.62 7.61 6.54
N ASN A 296 -24.94 7.73 6.46
CA ASN A 296 -25.77 8.08 7.60
C ASN A 296 -26.22 6.81 8.34
N VAL A 297 -25.75 6.61 9.57
CA VAL A 297 -25.99 5.40 10.36
C VAL A 297 -26.88 5.72 11.55
N PRO A 298 -28.10 5.14 11.62
CA PRO A 298 -29.00 5.35 12.76
C PRO A 298 -28.46 4.63 14.00
N CYS A 299 -28.23 5.38 15.08
CA CYS A 299 -27.74 4.81 16.35
C CYS A 299 -28.82 4.10 17.17
N GLY A 300 -30.12 4.39 16.89
CA GLY A 300 -31.21 3.80 17.67
C GLY A 300 -31.33 4.37 19.09
N ASN A 301 -32.11 3.69 19.94
CA ASN A 301 -32.47 4.16 21.27
C ASN A 301 -31.92 3.29 22.41
N THR A 302 -30.96 2.42 22.14
CA THR A 302 -30.36 1.51 23.13
C THR A 302 -28.85 1.68 23.18
N GLU A 303 -28.31 1.79 24.39
CA GLU A 303 -26.89 1.84 24.64
C GLU A 303 -26.19 0.52 24.28
N GLY A 304 -24.89 0.61 24.08
CA GLY A 304 -24.02 -0.54 23.89
C GLY A 304 -23.28 -0.51 22.57
N LEU A 305 -22.51 -1.57 22.34
CA LEU A 305 -21.74 -1.77 21.13
C LEU A 305 -22.63 -2.40 20.05
N LYS A 306 -22.71 -1.77 18.89
CA LYS A 306 -23.49 -2.20 17.72
C LYS A 306 -22.56 -2.60 16.58
N GLU A 307 -22.85 -3.73 15.94
CA GLU A 307 -22.21 -4.13 14.70
C GLU A 307 -22.85 -3.36 13.53
N VAL A 308 -22.03 -2.74 12.71
CA VAL A 308 -22.48 -1.94 11.57
C VAL A 308 -21.90 -2.48 10.28
N LYS A 309 -22.75 -2.63 9.27
CA LYS A 309 -22.35 -2.97 7.90
C LYS A 309 -22.86 -1.90 6.96
N ILE A 310 -22.00 -1.41 6.09
CA ILE A 310 -22.36 -0.45 5.03
C ILE A 310 -22.05 -1.11 3.70
N GLU A 311 -23.09 -1.54 3.00
CA GLU A 311 -22.98 -2.18 1.70
C GLU A 311 -23.15 -1.14 0.59
N VAL A 312 -22.15 -0.97 -0.26
CA VAL A 312 -22.24 -0.16 -1.47
C VAL A 312 -22.91 -0.99 -2.57
N THR A 313 -24.16 -0.68 -2.86
CA THR A 313 -25.01 -1.41 -3.80
C THR A 313 -24.92 -0.89 -5.23
N LYS A 314 -24.70 0.42 -5.39
CA LYS A 314 -24.65 1.09 -6.70
C LYS A 314 -23.43 2.03 -6.83
N VAL A 315 -22.95 2.12 -8.05
CA VAL A 315 -21.90 3.04 -8.50
C VAL A 315 -22.41 3.76 -9.74
N ASN A 316 -22.49 5.10 -9.69
CA ASN A 316 -23.06 5.92 -10.78
C ASN A 316 -24.46 5.44 -11.26
N GLY A 317 -25.29 4.97 -10.33
CA GLY A 317 -26.62 4.44 -10.63
C GLY A 317 -26.66 2.98 -11.09
N HIS A 318 -25.53 2.33 -11.35
CA HIS A 318 -25.41 0.94 -11.79
C HIS A 318 -25.06 0.03 -10.61
N LYS A 319 -25.40 -1.27 -10.72
CA LYS A 319 -25.05 -2.27 -9.69
C LYS A 319 -23.55 -2.30 -9.46
N ASN A 320 -23.13 -2.30 -8.18
CA ASN A 320 -21.73 -2.50 -7.82
C ASN A 320 -21.28 -3.92 -8.17
N GLY A 321 -20.31 -4.03 -9.08
CA GLY A 321 -19.73 -5.30 -9.56
C GLY A 321 -18.46 -5.72 -8.82
N ALA A 322 -18.11 -5.07 -7.71
CA ALA A 322 -16.93 -5.42 -6.93
C ALA A 322 -17.06 -6.79 -6.26
N SER A 323 -15.92 -7.43 -6.01
CA SER A 323 -15.83 -8.72 -5.28
C SER A 323 -16.17 -8.59 -3.79
N SER A 324 -15.98 -7.41 -3.21
CA SER A 324 -16.36 -7.06 -1.84
C SER A 324 -17.08 -5.72 -1.88
N THR A 325 -18.32 -5.68 -1.41
CA THR A 325 -19.18 -4.48 -1.44
C THR A 325 -19.48 -3.93 -0.07
N VAL A 326 -19.00 -4.56 1.00
CA VAL A 326 -19.36 -4.27 2.39
C VAL A 326 -18.17 -3.74 3.17
N ALA A 327 -18.36 -2.60 3.83
CA ALA A 327 -17.52 -2.10 4.91
C ALA A 327 -18.13 -2.53 6.26
N ASN A 328 -17.33 -3.11 7.13
CA ASN A 328 -17.72 -3.49 8.48
C ASN A 328 -17.11 -2.53 9.51
N GLY A 329 -17.83 -2.30 10.59
CA GLY A 329 -17.35 -1.51 11.71
C GLY A 329 -18.28 -1.63 12.92
N LYS A 330 -18.01 -0.84 13.94
CA LYS A 330 -18.78 -0.85 15.19
C LYS A 330 -19.11 0.57 15.63
N ILE A 331 -20.23 0.73 16.33
CA ILE A 331 -20.58 1.97 17.00
C ILE A 331 -20.88 1.68 18.48
N SER A 332 -20.17 2.37 19.36
CA SER A 332 -20.47 2.40 20.79
C SER A 332 -21.46 3.52 21.06
N ILE A 333 -22.68 3.16 21.43
CA ILE A 333 -23.77 4.11 21.70
C ILE A 333 -23.84 4.40 23.20
N ASP A 334 -23.83 5.69 23.55
CA ASP A 334 -23.89 6.20 24.91
C ASP A 334 -24.94 7.31 24.99
N ASP A 335 -25.74 7.34 26.10
CA ASP A 335 -26.74 8.36 26.36
C ASP A 335 -26.16 9.75 26.68
N LYS A 336 -24.90 9.79 27.10
CA LYS A 336 -24.17 10.99 27.56
C LYS A 336 -23.46 11.75 26.42
N MET A 337 -23.50 11.24 25.21
CA MET A 337 -22.93 11.95 24.07
C MET A 337 -23.93 12.98 23.51
N TYR A 338 -23.63 14.26 23.72
CA TYR A 338 -24.40 15.40 23.24
C TYR A 338 -23.98 15.83 21.84
#